data_9fa2850a2d6b307cb15c5047a518785d
#
_entry.id   9fa2850a2d6b307cb15c5047a518785d
#
_cell.length_a   1.000
_cell.length_b   1.000
_cell.length_c   1.000
_cell.angle_alpha   90.00
_cell.angle_beta   90.00
_cell.angle_gamma   90.00
#
_symmetry.space_group_name_H-M   'P 1'
#
loop_
_entity.id
_entity.type
_entity.pdbx_description
1 polymer ?
#
loop_
_entity_poly.entity_id
_entity_poly.type
_entity_poly.pdbx_seq_one_letter_code
_entity_poly.pdbx_strand_id
1 'polypeptide(L)'
;YSKRIDKITSKLDELGYSYFKPEGGIFIWLKVKNGYNSQSFFELLLKKYRIVTMPGHVFGQGGENYIRLSLSLSDEQIDILIKKLEMLNKDFKNN
;
A
#
# COMPACT_ATOMS: atom_id res chain seq x y z
N TYR A 1 -5.93 14.37 11.04
CA TYR A 1 -6.13 12.98 10.67
C TYR A 1 -6.51 12.83 9.17
N SER A 2 -7.52 13.59 8.72
CA SER A 2 -7.91 13.58 7.31
C SER A 2 -6.81 14.08 6.39
N LYS A 3 -5.96 14.98 6.87
CA LYS A 3 -4.84 15.49 6.09
C LYS A 3 -3.81 14.40 5.79
N ARG A 4 -3.59 13.49 6.73
CA ARG A 4 -2.67 12.36 6.52
C ARG A 4 -3.22 11.42 5.46
N ILE A 5 -4.52 11.15 5.53
CA ILE A 5 -5.20 10.29 4.57
C ILE A 5 -5.12 10.91 3.18
N ASP A 6 -5.42 12.20 3.06
CA ASP A 6 -5.37 12.91 1.79
C ASP A 6 -3.97 12.90 1.20
N LYS A 7 -2.96 13.05 2.03
CA LYS A 7 -1.57 13.06 1.60
C LYS A 7 -1.18 11.72 0.98
N ILE A 8 -1.57 10.62 1.63
CA ILE A 8 -1.25 9.28 1.15
C ILE A 8 -2.03 8.94 -0.13
N THR A 9 -3.33 9.23 -0.16
CA THR A 9 -4.15 8.92 -1.33
C THR A 9 -3.76 9.77 -2.54
N SER A 10 -3.41 11.03 -2.33
CA SER A 10 -2.92 11.89 -3.41
C SER A 10 -1.64 11.32 -4.02
N LYS A 11 -0.75 10.81 -3.18
CA LYS A 11 0.49 10.20 -3.65
C LYS A 11 0.22 8.90 -4.41
N LEU A 12 -0.70 8.07 -3.91
CA LEU A 12 -1.07 6.84 -4.60
C LEU A 12 -1.66 7.14 -5.99
N ASP A 13 -2.51 8.17 -6.07
CA ASP A 13 -3.08 8.61 -7.35
C ASP A 13 -1.98 9.08 -8.30
N GLU A 14 -1.08 9.91 -7.80
CA GLU A 14 0.02 10.45 -8.59
C GLU A 14 0.91 9.34 -9.15
N LEU A 15 1.18 8.32 -8.35
CA LEU A 15 2.03 7.21 -8.75
C LEU A 15 1.32 6.13 -9.56
N GLY A 16 0.00 6.26 -9.74
CA GLY A 16 -0.76 5.32 -10.55
C GLY A 16 -1.12 4.02 -9.88
N TYR A 17 -1.13 3.99 -8.55
CA TYR A 17 -1.56 2.79 -7.82
C TYR A 17 -3.06 2.62 -7.90
N SER A 18 -3.50 1.36 -8.02
CA SER A 18 -4.91 1.01 -7.89
C SER A 18 -5.16 0.68 -6.42
N TYR A 19 -6.17 1.29 -5.83
CA TYR A 19 -6.47 1.06 -4.43
C TYR A 19 -7.95 1.33 -4.15
N PHE A 20 -8.40 0.82 -3.01
CA PHE A 20 -9.75 1.04 -2.53
C PHE A 20 -9.67 1.49 -1.08
N LYS A 21 -10.34 2.60 -0.77
CA LYS A 21 -10.39 3.14 0.58
C LYS A 21 -11.82 3.09 1.09
N PRO A 22 -12.13 2.16 2.02
CA PRO A 22 -13.47 2.11 2.61
C PRO A 22 -13.79 3.41 3.34
N GLU A 23 -15.05 3.81 3.28
CA GLU A 23 -15.51 5.00 3.95
C GLU A 23 -15.34 4.87 5.47
N GLY A 24 -14.77 5.91 6.09
CA GLY A 24 -14.57 5.95 7.53
C GLY A 24 -13.47 5.04 8.04
N GLY A 25 -12.76 4.36 7.17
CA GLY A 25 -11.71 3.42 7.58
C GLY A 25 -10.35 4.05 7.71
N ILE A 26 -9.50 3.40 8.52
CA ILE A 26 -8.10 3.77 8.68
C ILE A 26 -7.20 2.84 7.87
N PHE A 27 -7.78 2.10 6.93
CA PHE A 27 -7.06 1.15 6.09
C PHE A 27 -7.30 1.46 4.63
N ILE A 28 -6.30 1.12 3.81
CA ILE A 28 -6.41 1.16 2.36
C ILE A 28 -6.16 -0.26 1.85
N TRP A 29 -6.98 -0.70 0.88
CA TRP A 29 -6.75 -1.93 0.15
C TRP A 29 -5.97 -1.56 -1.11
N LEU A 30 -4.70 -1.92 -1.16
CA LEU A 30 -3.83 -1.61 -2.27
C LEU A 30 -3.74 -2.84 -3.17
N LYS A 31 -3.98 -2.65 -4.46
CA LYS A 31 -3.88 -3.75 -5.42
C LYS A 31 -2.41 -4.12 -5.60
N VAL A 32 -2.14 -5.43 -5.64
CA VAL A 32 -0.77 -5.91 -5.83
C VAL A 32 -0.31 -5.61 -7.26
N LYS A 33 0.99 -5.55 -7.46
CA LYS A 33 1.56 -5.34 -8.79
C LYS A 33 1.46 -6.64 -9.61
N ASN A 34 1.48 -6.50 -10.93
CA ASN A 34 1.40 -7.64 -11.83
C ASN A 34 2.52 -8.63 -11.53
N GLY A 35 2.17 -9.91 -11.53
CA GLY A 35 3.13 -10.97 -11.22
C GLY A 35 3.17 -11.36 -9.76
N TYR A 36 2.40 -10.68 -8.91
CA TYR A 36 2.33 -10.94 -7.47
C TYR A 36 0.93 -11.31 -7.04
N ASN A 37 0.83 -12.06 -5.95
CA ASN A 37 -0.43 -12.22 -5.23
C ASN A 37 -0.28 -11.54 -3.87
N SER A 38 -1.31 -11.58 -3.03
CA SER A 38 -1.27 -10.87 -1.76
C SER A 38 -0.13 -11.35 -0.86
N GLN A 39 0.15 -12.65 -0.83
CA GLN A 39 1.22 -13.19 0.01
C GLN A 39 2.60 -12.77 -0.50
N SER A 40 2.86 -12.94 -1.79
CA SER A 40 4.18 -12.62 -2.35
C SER A 40 4.45 -11.12 -2.32
N PHE A 41 3.43 -10.30 -2.53
CA PHE A 41 3.57 -8.86 -2.49
C PHE A 41 3.79 -8.38 -1.04
N PHE A 42 3.06 -8.97 -0.09
CA PHE A 42 3.26 -8.70 1.33
C PHE A 42 4.72 -8.97 1.72
N GLU A 43 5.27 -10.12 1.29
CA GLU A 43 6.65 -10.47 1.61
C GLU A 43 7.65 -9.53 0.96
N LEU A 44 7.41 -9.12 -0.28
CA LEU A 44 8.27 -8.15 -0.97
C LEU A 44 8.31 -6.83 -0.22
N LEU A 45 7.14 -6.32 0.16
CA LEU A 45 7.06 -5.05 0.86
C LEU A 45 7.76 -5.10 2.21
N LEU A 46 7.57 -6.20 2.94
CA LEU A 46 8.17 -6.36 4.26
C LEU A 46 9.69 -6.50 4.16
N LYS A 47 10.16 -7.38 3.28
CA LYS A 47 11.58 -7.73 3.23
C LYS A 47 12.44 -6.68 2.53
N LYS A 48 11.96 -6.16 1.42
CA LYS A 48 12.75 -5.21 0.62
C LYS A 48 12.54 -3.76 1.00
N TYR A 49 11.29 -3.39 1.29
CA TYR A 49 10.95 -1.98 1.54
C TYR A 49 10.64 -1.68 2.99
N ARG A 50 10.55 -2.70 3.83
CA ARG A 50 10.21 -2.54 5.25
C ARG A 50 8.87 -1.86 5.44
N ILE A 51 7.92 -2.17 4.57
CA ILE A 51 6.54 -1.71 4.68
C ILE A 51 5.72 -2.84 5.27
N VAL A 52 5.09 -2.58 6.42
CA VAL A 52 4.27 -3.58 7.12
C VAL A 52 2.84 -3.48 6.61
N THR A 53 2.32 -4.60 6.09
CA THR A 53 0.95 -4.68 5.58
C THR A 53 0.36 -6.01 6.00
N MET A 54 -0.90 -6.24 5.61
CA MET A 54 -1.54 -7.54 5.81
C MET A 54 -1.97 -8.09 4.45
N PRO A 55 -1.66 -9.35 4.14
CA PRO A 55 -2.10 -9.91 2.85
C PRO A 55 -3.62 -10.06 2.83
N GLY A 56 -4.22 -9.67 1.70
CA GLY A 56 -5.68 -9.62 1.61
C GLY A 56 -6.35 -10.98 1.71
N HIS A 57 -5.66 -12.06 1.34
CA HIS A 57 -6.26 -13.39 1.35
C HIS A 57 -6.67 -13.84 2.76
N VAL A 58 -6.06 -13.30 3.81
CA VAL A 58 -6.43 -13.68 5.20
C VAL A 58 -7.80 -13.12 5.58
N PHE A 59 -8.36 -12.20 4.79
CA PHE A 59 -9.65 -11.59 5.08
C PHE A 59 -10.79 -12.19 4.26
N GLY A 60 -10.51 -13.20 3.43
CA GLY A 60 -11.54 -13.92 2.69
C GLY A 60 -11.34 -13.88 1.18
N GLN A 61 -12.34 -14.40 0.46
CA GLN A 61 -12.31 -14.45 -1.00
C GLN A 61 -12.24 -13.05 -1.60
N GLY A 62 -11.50 -12.95 -2.69
CA GLY A 62 -11.32 -11.67 -3.38
C GLY A 62 -10.13 -10.87 -2.89
N GLY A 63 -9.51 -11.30 -1.78
CA GLY A 63 -8.37 -10.60 -1.21
C GLY A 63 -7.02 -11.00 -1.78
N GLU A 64 -6.98 -11.98 -2.66
CA GLU A 64 -5.72 -12.51 -3.19
C GLU A 64 -4.92 -11.50 -3.99
N ASN A 65 -5.57 -10.46 -4.49
CA ASN A 65 -4.94 -9.42 -5.31
C ASN A 65 -4.77 -8.11 -4.57
N TYR A 66 -4.91 -8.11 -3.24
CA TYR A 66 -4.84 -6.90 -2.44
C TYR A 66 -4.02 -7.11 -1.18
N ILE A 67 -3.42 -6.02 -0.71
CA ILE A 67 -2.84 -5.95 0.62
C ILE A 67 -3.56 -4.83 1.38
N ARG A 68 -3.62 -4.96 2.70
CA ARG A 68 -4.24 -3.95 3.54
C ARG A 68 -3.16 -3.12 4.22
N LEU A 69 -3.19 -1.83 3.98
CA LEU A 69 -2.22 -0.88 4.52
C LEU A 69 -2.90 -0.03 5.59
N SER A 70 -2.32 -0.01 6.79
CA SER A 70 -2.85 0.82 7.88
C SER A 70 -2.44 2.28 7.67
N LEU A 71 -3.38 3.19 7.93
CA LEU A 71 -3.13 4.63 7.88
C LEU A 71 -3.01 5.24 9.28
N SER A 72 -3.03 4.39 10.33
CA SER A 72 -2.85 4.84 11.71
C SER A 72 -1.37 5.09 11.97
N LEU A 73 -0.86 6.14 11.36
CA LEU A 73 0.56 6.49 11.36
C LEU A 73 0.75 7.95 11.74
N SER A 74 1.91 8.26 12.30
CA SER A 74 2.28 9.66 12.55
C SER A 74 2.61 10.37 11.23
N ASP A 75 2.69 11.70 11.28
CA ASP A 75 3.08 12.47 10.09
C ASP A 75 4.45 12.04 9.56
N GLU A 76 5.39 11.78 10.46
CA GLU A 76 6.72 11.33 10.09
C GLU A 76 6.67 9.96 9.40
N GLN A 77 5.87 9.05 9.95
CA GLN A 77 5.71 7.71 9.37
C GLN A 77 5.05 7.77 7.99
N ILE A 78 4.10 8.69 7.81
CA ILE A 78 3.46 8.90 6.50
C ILE A 78 4.50 9.38 5.48
N ASP A 79 5.35 10.31 5.85
CA ASP A 79 6.38 10.81 4.95
C ASP A 79 7.36 9.71 4.55
N ILE A 80 7.74 8.87 5.50
CA ILE A 80 8.61 7.72 5.22
C ILE A 80 7.92 6.75 4.27
N LEU A 81 6.66 6.46 4.52
CA LEU A 81 5.88 5.55 3.68
C LEU A 81 5.78 6.08 2.24
N ILE A 82 5.54 7.37 2.09
CA ILE A 82 5.45 8.00 0.76
C ILE A 82 6.75 7.80 -0.01
N LYS A 83 7.89 8.01 0.63
CA LYS A 83 9.19 7.81 -0.01
C LYS A 83 9.39 6.36 -0.43
N LYS A 84 8.97 5.42 0.39
CA LYS A 84 9.06 4.00 0.08
C LYS A 84 8.17 3.61 -1.10
N LEU A 85 6.97 4.18 -1.16
CA LEU A 85 6.06 3.94 -2.29
C LEU A 85 6.63 4.51 -3.58
N GLU A 86 7.29 5.66 -3.53
CA GLU A 86 7.97 6.23 -4.69
C GLU A 86 9.08 5.32 -5.17
N MET A 87 9.88 4.78 -4.25
CA MET A 87 10.96 3.87 -4.59
C MET A 87 10.43 2.56 -5.19
N LEU A 88 9.38 2.02 -4.60
CA LEU A 88 8.73 0.81 -5.11
C LEU A 88 8.25 1.03 -6.54
N ASN A 89 7.60 2.16 -6.80
CA ASN A 89 7.09 2.50 -8.10
C ASN A 89 8.21 2.63 -9.13
N LYS A 90 9.31 3.26 -8.74
CA LYS A 90 10.49 3.42 -9.58
C LYS A 90 11.09 2.07 -9.95
N ASP A 91 11.21 1.18 -8.97
CA ASP A 91 11.78 -0.15 -9.19
C ASP A 91 10.94 -0.95 -10.18
N PHE A 92 9.62 -0.83 -10.12
CA PHE A 92 8.73 -1.54 -11.04
C PHE A 92 8.76 -0.95 -12.45
N LYS A 93 9.00 0.34 -12.58
CA LYS A 93 9.12 0.97 -13.90
C LYS A 93 10.42 0.59 -14.60
N ASN A 94 11.46 0.30 -13.84
CA ASN A 94 12.77 -0.02 -14.37
C ASN A 94 12.94 -1.51 -14.68
N ASN A 95 11.91 -2.30 -14.40
CA ASN A 95 11.88 -3.72 -14.75
C ASN A 95 11.09 -3.95 -16.06
#